data_560bbe5209e8d1f87d1022ab93e72db8
#
_entry.id   560bbe5209e8d1f87d1022ab93e72db8
#
_cell.length_a   1.000
_cell.length_b   1.000
_cell.length_c   1.000
_cell.angle_alpha   90.00
_cell.angle_beta   90.00
_cell.angle_gamma   90.00
#
_symmetry.space_group_name_H-M   'P 1'
#
loop_
_entity.id
_entity.type
_entity.pdbx_description
1 polymer ?
#
loop_
_entity_poly.entity_id
_entity_poly.type
_entity_poly.pdbx_seq_one_letter_code
_entity_poly.pdbx_strand_id
1 'polypeptide(L)'
;TAGIDLSVGSIMMLSLMVLAITSKAGAAWYIVILIPIVIGALCGMVNGFGITVLRMPHPFIMTLGTLYIFRGTGNLISGGVPISGFTEEVRLLGNGRIDLTWLGLEKSQYLPASVILIAVVFFLMWVFLNHTRTGKWIYAIGGNPNAARAAGINVNKILVIVYSLCGLLAG
;
A
#
# COMPACT_ATOMS: atom_id res chain seq x y z
N THR A 1 2.60 -15.30 2.93
CA THR A 1 3.98 -15.51 3.42
C THR A 1 4.08 -15.66 4.94
N ALA A 2 2.96 -15.64 5.66
CA ALA A 2 2.86 -15.74 7.13
C ALA A 2 3.65 -14.66 7.92
N GLY A 3 4.10 -13.59 7.28
CA GLY A 3 4.74 -12.44 7.93
C GLY A 3 3.72 -11.36 8.28
N ILE A 4 3.88 -10.71 9.44
CA ILE A 4 3.06 -9.56 9.85
C ILE A 4 3.84 -8.29 9.51
N ASP A 5 3.20 -7.34 8.81
CA ASP A 5 3.74 -6.02 8.53
C ASP A 5 3.04 -4.97 9.41
N LEU A 6 3.76 -4.45 10.39
CA LEU A 6 3.25 -3.41 11.28
C LEU A 6 3.41 -2.00 10.69
N SER A 7 4.21 -1.84 9.64
CA SER A 7 4.53 -0.53 9.07
C SER A 7 3.47 0.05 8.16
N VAL A 8 2.44 -0.73 7.78
CA VAL A 8 1.40 -0.34 6.80
C VAL A 8 0.78 1.02 7.14
N GLY A 9 0.37 1.22 8.42
CA GLY A 9 -0.20 2.50 8.85
C GLY A 9 0.76 3.68 8.78
N SER A 10 2.06 3.45 9.02
CA SER A 10 3.07 4.50 8.91
C SER A 10 3.47 4.80 7.47
N ILE A 11 3.45 3.79 6.59
CA ILE A 11 3.60 3.97 5.14
C ILE A 11 2.45 4.82 4.62
N MET A 12 1.21 4.48 4.96
CA MET A 12 0.03 5.27 4.58
C MET A 12 0.15 6.71 5.07
N MET A 13 0.54 6.94 6.33
CA MET A 13 0.76 8.29 6.87
C MET A 13 1.81 9.05 6.06
N LEU A 14 2.97 8.46 5.80
CA LEU A 14 4.05 9.09 5.04
C LEU A 14 3.60 9.41 3.61
N SER A 15 2.93 8.49 2.94
CA SER A 15 2.39 8.66 1.59
C SER A 15 1.38 9.79 1.54
N LEU A 16 0.46 9.88 2.51
CA LEU A 16 -0.50 10.98 2.63
C LEU A 16 0.17 12.33 2.88
N MET A 17 1.25 12.39 3.66
CA MET A 17 2.00 13.63 3.87
C MET A 17 2.63 14.12 2.56
N VAL A 18 3.24 13.22 1.79
CA VAL A 18 3.83 13.56 0.50
C VAL A 18 2.75 13.97 -0.51
N LEU A 19 1.62 13.25 -0.55
CA LEU A 19 0.45 13.63 -1.36
C LEU A 19 0.00 15.06 -1.03
N ALA A 20 -0.13 15.38 0.26
CA ALA A 20 -0.56 16.70 0.69
C ALA A 20 0.40 17.82 0.27
N ILE A 21 1.71 17.58 0.39
CA ILE A 21 2.74 18.56 -0.01
C ILE A 21 2.76 18.74 -1.52
N THR A 22 2.72 17.67 -2.31
CA THR A 22 2.72 17.73 -3.77
C THR A 22 1.45 18.40 -4.30
N SER A 23 0.30 18.13 -3.68
CA SER A 23 -0.96 18.80 -3.98
C SER A 23 -0.89 20.31 -3.72
N LYS A 24 -0.35 20.72 -2.56
CA LYS A 24 -0.16 22.16 -2.24
C LYS A 24 0.87 22.86 -3.12
N ALA A 25 1.86 22.15 -3.61
CA ALA A 25 2.84 22.69 -4.54
C ALA A 25 2.26 22.92 -5.96
N GLY A 26 0.99 22.60 -6.19
CA GLY A 26 0.34 22.77 -7.50
C GLY A 26 0.78 21.76 -8.55
N ALA A 27 1.26 20.59 -8.12
CA ALA A 27 1.62 19.54 -9.07
C ALA A 27 0.37 19.03 -9.83
N ALA A 28 0.56 18.54 -11.05
CA ALA A 28 -0.51 17.97 -11.85
C ALA A 28 -1.18 16.79 -11.11
N TRP A 29 -2.50 16.66 -11.20
CA TRP A 29 -3.30 15.69 -10.45
C TRP A 29 -2.79 14.25 -10.55
N TYR A 30 -2.33 13.81 -11.73
CA TYR A 30 -1.77 12.46 -11.93
C TYR A 30 -0.45 12.26 -11.17
N ILE A 31 0.38 13.31 -11.02
CA ILE A 31 1.60 13.27 -10.21
C ILE A 31 1.25 13.14 -8.73
N VAL A 32 0.26 13.92 -8.28
CA VAL A 32 -0.21 13.89 -6.89
C VAL A 32 -0.71 12.50 -6.49
N ILE A 33 -1.35 11.76 -7.41
CA ILE A 33 -1.82 10.40 -7.16
C ILE A 33 -0.67 9.37 -7.28
N LEU A 34 0.23 9.52 -8.24
CA LEU A 34 1.26 8.52 -8.51
C LEU A 34 2.38 8.53 -7.47
N ILE A 35 2.80 9.70 -6.98
CA ILE A 35 3.91 9.83 -6.03
C ILE A 35 3.68 9.04 -4.74
N PRO A 36 2.54 9.14 -4.03
CA PRO A 36 2.31 8.36 -2.82
C PRO A 36 2.36 6.85 -3.05
N ILE A 37 1.82 6.37 -4.17
CA ILE A 37 1.88 4.96 -4.56
C ILE A 37 3.33 4.48 -4.72
N VAL A 38 4.16 5.29 -5.40
CA VAL A 38 5.60 5.00 -5.59
C VAL A 38 6.34 5.00 -4.24
N ILE A 39 6.07 5.98 -3.39
CA ILE A 39 6.66 6.05 -2.05
C ILE A 39 6.25 4.86 -1.21
N GLY A 40 4.98 4.50 -1.22
CA GLY A 40 4.50 3.31 -0.54
C GLY A 40 5.23 2.04 -1.01
N ALA A 41 5.37 1.86 -2.33
CA ALA A 41 6.10 0.74 -2.91
C ALA A 41 7.57 0.73 -2.50
N LEU A 42 8.25 1.88 -2.47
CA LEU A 42 9.64 2.01 -2.02
C LEU A 42 9.79 1.68 -0.53
N CYS A 43 8.89 2.16 0.32
CA CYS A 43 8.87 1.81 1.74
C CYS A 43 8.68 0.31 1.96
N GLY A 44 7.76 -0.31 1.23
CA GLY A 44 7.57 -1.76 1.25
C GLY A 44 8.79 -2.51 0.73
N MET A 45 9.46 -2.00 -0.30
CA MET A 45 10.71 -2.56 -0.81
C MET A 45 11.82 -2.50 0.26
N VAL A 46 11.95 -1.42 1.00
CA VAL A 46 12.90 -1.29 2.14
C VAL A 46 12.64 -2.39 3.16
N ASN A 47 11.37 -2.65 3.52
CA ASN A 47 11.01 -3.75 4.40
C ASN A 47 11.43 -5.10 3.83
N GLY A 48 11.07 -5.37 2.58
CA GLY A 48 11.42 -6.62 1.90
C GLY A 48 12.92 -6.86 1.83
N PHE A 49 13.71 -5.85 1.48
CA PHE A 49 15.18 -5.93 1.48
C PHE A 49 15.73 -6.12 2.89
N GLY A 50 15.26 -5.34 3.86
CA GLY A 50 15.71 -5.48 5.25
C GLY A 50 15.49 -6.89 5.78
N ILE A 51 14.33 -7.47 5.56
CA ILE A 51 14.02 -8.84 5.98
C ILE A 51 14.93 -9.87 5.31
N THR A 52 15.16 -9.73 4.01
CA THR A 52 15.88 -10.74 3.22
C THR A 52 17.40 -10.64 3.32
N VAL A 53 17.94 -9.42 3.31
CA VAL A 53 19.40 -9.15 3.35
C VAL A 53 19.93 -9.28 4.77
N LEU A 54 19.23 -8.71 5.75
CA LEU A 54 19.63 -8.82 7.16
C LEU A 54 19.27 -10.17 7.78
N ARG A 55 18.61 -11.06 7.01
CA ARG A 55 18.21 -12.40 7.46
C ARG A 55 17.49 -12.37 8.81
N MET A 56 16.59 -11.40 8.97
CA MET A 56 15.86 -11.24 10.22
C MET A 56 15.05 -12.50 10.56
N PRO A 57 15.11 -12.98 11.81
CA PRO A 57 14.41 -14.20 12.22
C PRO A 57 12.90 -14.09 12.05
N HIS A 58 12.38 -12.87 12.26
CA HIS A 58 10.97 -12.56 12.06
C HIS A 58 10.78 -11.23 11.35
N PRO A 59 9.92 -11.15 10.34
CA PRO A 59 9.58 -9.90 9.64
C PRO A 59 9.10 -8.78 10.58
N PHE A 60 8.44 -9.14 11.67
CA PHE A 60 7.93 -8.26 12.70
C PHE A 60 8.99 -7.25 13.22
N ILE A 61 10.23 -7.69 13.44
CA ILE A 61 11.30 -6.82 13.99
C ILE A 61 11.63 -5.71 13.00
N MET A 62 11.76 -6.06 11.71
CA MET A 62 12.05 -5.08 10.67
C MET A 62 10.91 -4.08 10.52
N THR A 63 9.68 -4.58 10.43
CA THR A 63 8.50 -3.71 10.20
C THR A 63 8.16 -2.86 11.41
N LEU A 64 8.47 -3.30 12.62
CA LEU A 64 8.39 -2.47 13.82
C LEU A 64 9.39 -1.32 13.79
N GLY A 65 10.64 -1.58 13.40
CA GLY A 65 11.66 -0.53 13.25
C GLY A 65 11.26 0.49 12.19
N THR A 66 10.85 0.03 11.01
CA THR A 66 10.42 0.92 9.92
C THR A 66 9.11 1.66 10.21
N LEU A 67 8.21 1.10 11.03
CA LEU A 67 7.03 1.81 11.54
C LEU A 67 7.43 3.15 12.18
N TYR A 68 8.42 3.12 13.09
CA TYR A 68 8.87 4.35 13.77
C TYR A 68 9.66 5.25 12.84
N ILE A 69 10.48 4.69 11.94
CA ILE A 69 11.25 5.48 10.96
C ILE A 69 10.30 6.24 10.03
N PHE A 70 9.33 5.56 9.40
CA PHE A 70 8.40 6.21 8.48
C PHE A 70 7.49 7.20 9.18
N ARG A 71 7.02 6.87 10.39
CA ARG A 71 6.23 7.79 11.22
C ARG A 71 7.03 9.03 11.62
N GLY A 72 8.27 8.84 12.05
CA GLY A 72 9.18 9.94 12.39
C GLY A 72 9.47 10.82 11.18
N THR A 73 9.73 10.22 10.02
CA THR A 73 9.95 10.94 8.76
C THR A 73 8.72 11.75 8.37
N GLY A 74 7.52 11.16 8.44
CA GLY A 74 6.27 11.87 8.17
C GLY A 74 6.06 13.07 9.11
N ASN A 75 6.33 12.92 10.40
CA ASN A 75 6.26 14.01 11.38
C ASN A 75 7.30 15.11 11.11
N LEU A 76 8.53 14.75 10.74
CA LEU A 76 9.56 15.74 10.37
C LEU A 76 9.14 16.55 9.13
N ILE A 77 8.59 15.90 8.11
CA ILE A 77 8.14 16.54 6.87
C ILE A 77 6.97 17.49 7.13
N SER A 78 6.04 17.11 8.01
CA SER A 78 4.85 17.94 8.34
C SER A 78 5.11 19.00 9.41
N GLY A 79 6.28 18.97 10.06
CA GLY A 79 6.57 19.78 11.27
C GLY A 79 5.66 19.40 12.45
N GLY A 80 5.11 18.18 12.46
CA GLY A 80 4.17 17.71 13.49
C GLY A 80 2.76 18.31 13.40
N VAL A 81 2.46 19.04 12.32
CA VAL A 81 1.16 19.70 12.12
C VAL A 81 0.34 18.96 11.06
N PRO A 82 -0.98 18.78 11.25
CA PRO A 82 -1.84 18.21 10.22
C PRO A 82 -1.84 19.08 8.95
N ILE A 83 -1.67 18.44 7.79
CA ILE A 83 -1.76 19.14 6.51
C ILE A 83 -3.19 19.06 6.00
N SER A 84 -3.80 20.20 5.73
CA SER A 84 -5.16 20.34 5.18
C SER A 84 -5.12 21.13 3.86
N GLY A 85 -6.24 21.15 3.11
CA GLY A 85 -6.35 21.94 1.89
C GLY A 85 -5.94 21.17 0.65
N PHE A 86 -6.45 19.96 0.49
CA PHE A 86 -6.29 19.17 -0.73
C PHE A 86 -7.04 19.79 -1.92
N THR A 87 -6.51 19.58 -3.12
CA THR A 87 -7.18 19.98 -4.37
C THR A 87 -8.50 19.21 -4.58
N GLU A 88 -9.40 19.77 -5.39
CA GLU A 88 -10.72 19.17 -5.66
C GLU A 88 -10.60 17.76 -6.23
N GLU A 89 -9.63 17.50 -7.10
CA GLU A 89 -9.41 16.21 -7.74
C GLU A 89 -9.07 15.12 -6.71
N VAL A 90 -8.21 15.45 -5.73
CA VAL A 90 -7.86 14.52 -4.63
C VAL A 90 -9.07 14.27 -3.74
N ARG A 91 -9.87 15.31 -3.47
CA ARG A 91 -11.11 15.16 -2.70
C ARG A 91 -12.15 14.28 -3.39
N LEU A 92 -12.24 14.36 -4.72
CA LEU A 92 -13.15 13.51 -5.50
C LEU A 92 -12.80 12.02 -5.41
N LEU A 93 -11.52 11.67 -5.37
CA LEU A 93 -11.09 10.28 -5.16
C LEU A 93 -11.50 9.72 -3.80
N GLY A 94 -11.39 10.53 -2.73
CA GLY A 94 -11.75 10.10 -1.38
C GLY A 94 -13.24 10.22 -1.08
N ASN A 95 -13.87 11.34 -1.47
CA ASN A 95 -15.24 11.70 -1.14
C ASN A 95 -16.19 11.70 -2.34
N GLY A 96 -15.74 11.23 -3.51
CA GLY A 96 -16.56 11.13 -4.71
C GLY A 96 -17.82 10.32 -4.45
N ARG A 97 -18.96 10.83 -4.90
CA ARG A 97 -20.26 10.20 -4.74
C ARG A 97 -20.77 9.82 -6.11
N ILE A 98 -21.14 8.55 -6.26
CA ILE A 98 -21.79 8.06 -7.47
C ILE A 98 -23.28 8.02 -7.20
N ASP A 99 -24.01 8.84 -7.95
CA ASP A 99 -25.45 8.92 -7.87
C ASP A 99 -26.08 7.59 -8.38
N LEU A 100 -26.98 7.04 -7.59
CA LEU A 100 -27.66 5.78 -7.89
C LEU A 100 -29.11 6.00 -8.34
N THR A 101 -29.51 7.22 -8.69
CA THR A 101 -30.88 7.56 -9.14
C THR A 101 -31.30 6.77 -10.38
N TRP A 102 -30.36 6.35 -11.24
CA TRP A 102 -30.61 5.49 -12.39
C TRP A 102 -31.10 4.07 -12.02
N LEU A 103 -30.87 3.63 -10.76
CA LEU A 103 -31.41 2.39 -10.18
C LEU A 103 -32.77 2.59 -9.48
N GLY A 104 -33.35 3.78 -9.57
CA GLY A 104 -34.61 4.12 -8.89
C GLY A 104 -34.47 4.43 -7.41
N LEU A 105 -33.24 4.65 -6.94
CA LEU A 105 -32.96 5.00 -5.55
C LEU A 105 -33.07 6.52 -5.32
N GLU A 106 -33.34 6.93 -4.08
CA GLU A 106 -33.45 8.36 -3.74
C GLU A 106 -32.09 9.06 -3.87
N LYS A 107 -32.10 10.37 -4.18
CA LYS A 107 -30.88 11.20 -4.29
C LYS A 107 -30.03 11.24 -3.01
N SER A 108 -30.58 10.85 -1.88
CA SER A 108 -29.86 10.69 -0.61
C SER A 108 -28.98 9.44 -0.57
N GLN A 109 -29.22 8.48 -1.45
CA GLN A 109 -28.52 7.21 -1.53
C GLN A 109 -27.42 7.30 -2.62
N TYR A 110 -26.17 7.27 -2.19
CA TYR A 110 -25.00 7.32 -3.07
C TYR A 110 -24.03 6.21 -2.73
N LEU A 111 -23.29 5.76 -3.71
CA LEU A 111 -22.16 4.85 -3.51
C LEU A 111 -20.87 5.68 -3.44
N PRO A 112 -20.10 5.60 -2.34
CA PRO A 112 -18.79 6.23 -2.30
C PRO A 112 -17.87 5.66 -3.38
N ALA A 113 -17.16 6.50 -4.11
CA ALA A 113 -16.22 6.08 -5.16
C ALA A 113 -15.12 5.15 -4.60
N SER A 114 -14.74 5.36 -3.33
CA SER A 114 -13.79 4.51 -2.61
C SER A 114 -14.22 3.04 -2.52
N VAL A 115 -15.53 2.75 -2.44
CA VAL A 115 -16.05 1.37 -2.42
C VAL A 115 -15.75 0.66 -3.74
N ILE A 116 -15.95 1.35 -4.87
CA ILE A 116 -15.64 0.79 -6.19
C ILE A 116 -14.13 0.59 -6.33
N LEU A 117 -13.33 1.57 -5.89
CA LEU A 117 -11.87 1.45 -5.91
C LEU A 117 -11.41 0.23 -5.13
N ILE A 118 -11.92 0.05 -3.90
CA ILE A 118 -11.59 -1.12 -3.06
C ILE A 118 -12.01 -2.42 -3.74
N ALA A 119 -13.20 -2.48 -4.33
CA ALA A 119 -13.69 -3.67 -5.04
C ALA A 119 -12.79 -4.02 -6.24
N VAL A 120 -12.37 -3.02 -7.02
CA VAL A 120 -11.44 -3.21 -8.15
C VAL A 120 -10.08 -3.70 -7.67
N VAL A 121 -9.50 -3.06 -6.66
CA VAL A 121 -8.20 -3.48 -6.08
C VAL A 121 -8.30 -4.90 -5.54
N PHE A 122 -9.37 -5.23 -4.81
CA PHE A 122 -9.60 -6.56 -4.28
C PHE A 122 -9.71 -7.61 -5.40
N PHE A 123 -10.45 -7.30 -6.46
CA PHE A 123 -10.57 -8.17 -7.63
C PHE A 123 -9.23 -8.40 -8.33
N LEU A 124 -8.45 -7.33 -8.55
CA LEU A 124 -7.12 -7.44 -9.16
C LEU A 124 -6.17 -8.28 -8.30
N MET A 125 -6.18 -8.09 -6.98
CA MET A 125 -5.38 -8.88 -6.05
C MET A 125 -5.84 -10.34 -5.99
N TRP A 126 -7.15 -10.59 -6.07
CA TRP A 126 -7.69 -11.94 -6.16
C TRP A 126 -7.20 -12.65 -7.43
N VAL A 127 -7.28 -11.99 -8.59
CA VAL A 127 -6.74 -12.52 -9.86
C VAL A 127 -5.24 -12.76 -9.74
N PHE A 128 -4.48 -11.79 -9.22
CA PHE A 128 -3.04 -11.92 -9.03
C PHE A 128 -2.67 -13.14 -8.17
N LEU A 129 -3.31 -13.29 -7.02
CA LEU A 129 -2.98 -14.36 -6.08
C LEU A 129 -3.39 -15.75 -6.60
N ASN A 130 -4.55 -15.87 -7.24
CA ASN A 130 -5.09 -17.17 -7.64
C ASN A 130 -4.69 -17.60 -9.05
N HIS A 131 -4.47 -16.66 -9.97
CA HIS A 131 -4.24 -16.97 -11.39
C HIS A 131 -2.81 -16.72 -11.88
N THR A 132 -1.89 -16.17 -11.03
CA THR A 132 -0.49 -15.97 -11.43
C THR A 132 0.46 -17.00 -10.81
N ARG A 133 1.62 -17.21 -11.46
CA ARG A 133 2.71 -18.03 -10.89
C ARG A 133 3.23 -17.44 -9.58
N THR A 134 3.38 -16.13 -9.51
CA THR A 134 3.83 -15.43 -8.31
C THR A 134 2.87 -15.63 -7.14
N GLY A 135 1.56 -15.56 -7.38
CA GLY A 135 0.55 -15.85 -6.36
C GLY A 135 0.68 -17.26 -5.79
N LYS A 136 0.84 -18.27 -6.65
CA LYS A 136 1.07 -19.66 -6.22
C LYS A 136 2.33 -19.80 -5.38
N TRP A 137 3.42 -19.10 -5.74
CA TRP A 137 4.66 -19.09 -4.95
C TRP A 137 4.48 -18.41 -3.58
N ILE A 138 3.67 -17.35 -3.51
CA ILE A 138 3.33 -16.69 -2.25
C ILE A 138 2.64 -17.67 -1.29
N TYR A 139 1.67 -18.44 -1.77
CA TYR A 139 1.00 -19.48 -0.96
C TYR A 139 1.96 -20.60 -0.55
N ALA A 140 2.80 -21.08 -1.47
CA ALA A 140 3.80 -22.11 -1.18
C ALA A 140 4.78 -21.67 -0.07
N ILE A 141 5.27 -20.42 -0.13
CA ILE A 141 6.15 -19.84 0.89
C ILE A 141 5.43 -19.69 2.23
N GLY A 142 4.14 -19.30 2.22
CA GLY A 142 3.33 -19.18 3.43
C GLY A 142 3.12 -20.52 4.13
N GLY A 143 3.03 -21.61 3.36
CA GLY A 143 2.90 -22.96 3.92
C GLY A 143 4.21 -23.51 4.49
N ASN A 144 5.29 -23.51 3.70
CA ASN A 144 6.61 -23.94 4.15
C ASN A 144 7.72 -23.30 3.31
N PRO A 145 8.42 -22.28 3.85
CA PRO A 145 9.50 -21.59 3.12
C PRO A 145 10.68 -22.50 2.73
N ASN A 146 10.98 -23.54 3.53
CA ASN A 146 12.07 -24.46 3.26
C ASN A 146 11.71 -25.41 2.11
N ALA A 147 10.49 -25.95 2.12
CA ALA A 147 9.99 -26.76 1.00
C ALA A 147 9.93 -25.94 -0.31
N ALA A 148 9.50 -24.67 -0.24
CA ALA A 148 9.48 -23.78 -1.38
C ALA A 148 10.89 -23.56 -1.96
N ARG A 149 11.92 -23.36 -1.10
CA ARG A 149 13.33 -23.27 -1.54
C ARG A 149 13.80 -24.56 -2.20
N ALA A 150 13.48 -25.71 -1.61
CA ALA A 150 13.85 -27.01 -2.19
C ALA A 150 13.20 -27.24 -3.57
N ALA A 151 12.02 -26.69 -3.80
CA ALA A 151 11.33 -26.67 -5.10
C ALA A 151 11.86 -25.61 -6.09
N GLY A 152 12.97 -24.93 -5.78
CA GLY A 152 13.60 -23.94 -6.65
C GLY A 152 12.97 -22.54 -6.62
N ILE A 153 12.06 -22.24 -5.69
CA ILE A 153 11.45 -20.91 -5.56
C ILE A 153 12.42 -19.97 -4.86
N ASN A 154 12.69 -18.82 -5.47
CA ASN A 154 13.48 -17.77 -4.83
C ASN A 154 12.66 -17.02 -3.77
N VAL A 155 12.68 -17.54 -2.54
CA VAL A 155 11.91 -17.01 -1.41
C VAL A 155 12.22 -15.53 -1.15
N ASN A 156 13.49 -15.13 -1.22
CA ASN A 156 13.90 -13.75 -0.95
C ASN A 156 13.29 -12.78 -1.97
N LYS A 157 13.35 -13.12 -3.27
CA LYS A 157 12.74 -12.29 -4.32
C LYS A 157 11.23 -12.15 -4.11
N ILE A 158 10.55 -13.23 -3.76
CA ILE A 158 9.10 -13.20 -3.54
C ILE A 158 8.74 -12.39 -2.30
N LEU A 159 9.51 -12.46 -1.23
CA LEU A 159 9.30 -11.63 -0.04
C LEU A 159 9.43 -10.14 -0.39
N VAL A 160 10.48 -9.74 -1.12
CA VAL A 160 10.61 -8.33 -1.56
C VAL A 160 9.40 -7.89 -2.37
N ILE A 161 8.92 -8.72 -3.32
CA ILE A 161 7.73 -8.40 -4.12
C ILE A 161 6.49 -8.23 -3.23
N VAL A 162 6.28 -9.13 -2.26
CA VAL A 162 5.11 -9.09 -1.37
C VAL A 162 5.10 -7.83 -0.52
N TYR A 163 6.23 -7.49 0.11
CA TYR A 163 6.32 -6.26 0.92
C TYR A 163 6.23 -4.99 0.07
N SER A 164 6.80 -5.00 -1.15
CA SER A 164 6.65 -3.88 -2.09
C SER A 164 5.19 -3.69 -2.53
N LEU A 165 4.47 -4.78 -2.82
CA LEU A 165 3.03 -4.72 -3.12
C LEU A 165 2.21 -4.26 -1.92
N CYS A 166 2.53 -4.72 -0.71
CA CYS A 166 1.87 -4.28 0.51
C CYS A 166 2.04 -2.77 0.70
N GLY A 167 3.27 -2.26 0.54
CA GLY A 167 3.56 -0.84 0.59
C GLY A 167 2.88 -0.04 -0.51
N LEU A 168 2.84 -0.56 -1.75
CA LEU A 168 2.14 0.06 -2.88
C LEU A 168 0.64 0.23 -2.59
N LEU A 169 0.01 -0.78 -2.00
CA LEU A 169 -1.41 -0.75 -1.65
C LEU A 169 -1.70 0.14 -0.43
N ALA A 170 -0.70 0.42 0.39
CA ALA A 170 -0.79 1.34 1.53
C ALA A 170 -0.58 2.80 1.12
N GLY A 171 0.18 3.05 0.06
CA GLY A 171 0.45 4.37 -0.51
C GLY A 171 -0.66 4.89 -1.41
#